data_63e984382f7f59f989baed7c4cf661ec
#
_entry.id   63e984382f7f59f989baed7c4cf661ec
#
_cell.length_a   1.000
_cell.length_b   1.000
_cell.length_c   1.000
_cell.angle_alpha   90.00
_cell.angle_beta   90.00
_cell.angle_gamma   90.00
#
_symmetry.space_group_name_H-M   'P 1'
#
loop_
_entity.id
_entity.type
_entity.pdbx_description
1 polymer ?
#
loop_
_entity_poly.entity_id
_entity_poly.type
_entity_poly.pdbx_seq_one_letter_code
_entity_poly.pdbx_strand_id
1 'polypeptide(L)'
;MNNKKLETPFEIPGELPFLQAICWQVADVKKLSLKEMLSRYESGWNYWGVLGKPSSEELAFIRQISQYYQSWLIAQLGSSCQPQNSENWVNTQAMFKREIHQKILIVLSHLNVEFLEECRAYFGGGTLVSMEHGEYWLSQDIDFMCPMDDGYRLLRRKVADRGYDAIFANYDSLPYAEQDSLASRITLPNDIQSNQYGIRFPVIVGGTTIKFEMVCEGRIEFGEPKYPNWSPVPCLNQIDSIAEKLLANADRWPSDRVNSRDLIDLAMQRLATRIPQRAIDKAEAAYQVMEPLDRAIQYFQDRPDYRDKCYDILSISQPDKVIDGIDLLAQDLGREITVRTFRETISQFMVSS
;
A
#
# COMPACT_ATOMS: atom_id res chain seq x y z
N MET A 1 -13.27 49.20 20.86
CA MET A 1 -12.35 48.19 20.33
C MET A 1 -13.19 47.04 19.75
N ASN A 2 -13.33 47.02 18.42
CA ASN A 2 -14.19 46.11 17.71
C ASN A 2 -13.57 44.71 17.65
N ASN A 3 -14.11 43.75 18.39
CA ASN A 3 -13.87 42.34 18.16
C ASN A 3 -14.48 41.92 16.79
N LYS A 4 -13.70 41.96 15.72
CA LYS A 4 -14.02 41.20 14.51
C LYS A 4 -13.96 39.71 14.88
N LYS A 5 -15.12 39.06 15.06
CA LYS A 5 -15.25 37.62 14.92
C LYS A 5 -14.68 37.29 13.54
N LEU A 6 -13.56 36.58 13.50
CA LEU A 6 -13.12 35.87 12.30
C LEU A 6 -14.23 34.89 11.93
N GLU A 7 -14.95 35.17 10.86
CA GLU A 7 -15.92 34.23 10.28
C GLU A 7 -15.12 32.98 9.91
N THR A 8 -15.38 31.91 10.62
CA THR A 8 -14.80 30.59 10.28
C THR A 8 -15.43 30.14 8.98
N PRO A 9 -14.66 29.71 7.98
CA PRO A 9 -15.20 29.29 6.67
C PRO A 9 -16.07 28.03 6.74
N PHE A 10 -16.15 27.38 7.91
CA PHE A 10 -16.89 26.15 8.13
C PHE A 10 -17.71 26.22 9.41
N GLU A 11 -18.89 25.58 9.41
CA GLU A 11 -19.70 25.40 10.59
C GLU A 11 -19.12 24.28 11.46
N ILE A 12 -18.86 24.58 12.73
CA ILE A 12 -18.34 23.59 13.70
C ILE A 12 -19.54 22.76 14.18
N PRO A 13 -19.50 21.40 14.08
CA PRO A 13 -20.57 20.54 14.53
C PRO A 13 -20.96 20.75 15.99
N GLY A 14 -22.22 20.49 16.29
CA GLY A 14 -22.78 20.56 17.65
C GLY A 14 -22.05 19.65 18.64
N GLU A 15 -21.61 18.48 18.20
CA GLU A 15 -20.87 17.51 19.00
C GLU A 15 -19.58 17.06 18.27
N LEU A 16 -18.49 16.98 19.02
CA LEU A 16 -17.18 16.55 18.54
C LEU A 16 -16.64 15.42 19.47
N PRO A 17 -17.30 14.23 19.47
CA PRO A 17 -17.00 13.17 20.43
C PRO A 17 -15.57 12.66 20.35
N PHE A 18 -15.00 12.57 19.15
CA PHE A 18 -13.62 12.11 18.99
C PHE A 18 -12.62 13.20 19.42
N LEU A 19 -12.86 14.46 19.06
CA LEU A 19 -12.00 15.57 19.52
C LEU A 19 -12.02 15.68 21.04
N GLN A 20 -13.18 15.54 21.65
CA GLN A 20 -13.30 15.52 23.12
C GLN A 20 -12.52 14.37 23.75
N ALA A 21 -12.58 13.17 23.16
CA ALA A 21 -11.89 12.00 23.66
C ALA A 21 -10.36 12.14 23.61
N ILE A 22 -9.82 12.69 22.50
CA ILE A 22 -8.36 12.89 22.34
C ILE A 22 -7.84 14.16 23.05
N CYS A 23 -8.74 15.08 23.44
CA CYS A 23 -8.43 16.32 24.15
C CYS A 23 -8.97 16.32 25.59
N TRP A 24 -8.88 15.21 26.31
CA TRP A 24 -9.45 15.02 27.65
C TRP A 24 -9.04 16.10 28.70
N GLN A 25 -7.95 16.82 28.45
CA GLN A 25 -7.48 17.92 29.31
C GLN A 25 -8.09 19.29 28.93
N VAL A 26 -8.82 19.38 27.81
CA VAL A 26 -9.41 20.64 27.32
C VAL A 26 -10.88 20.68 27.72
N ALA A 27 -11.23 21.63 28.57
CA ALA A 27 -12.61 21.75 29.10
C ALA A 27 -13.66 22.06 28.03
N ASP A 28 -13.28 22.72 26.94
CA ASP A 28 -14.18 23.06 25.84
C ASP A 28 -13.39 23.08 24.53
N VAL A 29 -13.49 21.99 23.77
CA VAL A 29 -12.77 21.80 22.51
C VAL A 29 -13.25 22.75 21.41
N LYS A 30 -14.45 23.34 21.53
CA LYS A 30 -15.00 24.30 20.56
C LYS A 30 -14.34 25.68 20.63
N LYS A 31 -13.59 25.95 21.69
CA LYS A 31 -12.79 27.19 21.79
C LYS A 31 -11.46 27.12 21.04
N LEU A 32 -11.05 25.93 20.59
CA LEU A 32 -9.88 25.77 19.74
C LEU A 32 -10.14 26.40 18.37
N SER A 33 -9.11 27.01 17.78
CA SER A 33 -9.15 27.42 16.38
C SER A 33 -9.21 26.18 15.45
N LEU A 34 -9.70 26.35 14.23
CA LEU A 34 -9.76 25.24 13.24
C LEU A 34 -8.39 24.57 13.03
N LYS A 35 -7.32 25.35 13.05
CA LYS A 35 -5.94 24.84 12.91
C LYS A 35 -5.49 24.03 14.13
N GLU A 36 -5.87 24.46 15.33
CA GLU A 36 -5.60 23.70 16.56
C GLU A 36 -6.43 22.42 16.61
N MET A 37 -7.71 22.47 16.24
CA MET A 37 -8.55 21.27 16.11
C MET A 37 -7.91 20.26 15.14
N LEU A 38 -7.49 20.70 13.96
CA LEU A 38 -6.81 19.86 12.98
C LEU A 38 -5.54 19.22 13.55
N SER A 39 -4.67 20.02 14.20
CA SER A 39 -3.45 19.51 14.83
C SER A 39 -3.73 18.46 15.91
N ARG A 40 -4.85 18.61 16.65
CA ARG A 40 -5.28 17.60 17.63
C ARG A 40 -5.78 16.33 16.96
N TYR A 41 -6.56 16.45 15.88
CA TYR A 41 -6.95 15.28 15.09
C TYR A 41 -5.75 14.56 14.50
N GLU A 42 -4.78 15.28 13.94
CA GLU A 42 -3.54 14.71 13.41
C GLU A 42 -2.76 13.93 14.47
N SER A 43 -2.58 14.52 15.64
CA SER A 43 -1.84 13.90 16.75
C SER A 43 -2.62 12.73 17.40
N GLY A 44 -3.94 12.82 17.41
CA GLY A 44 -4.83 11.86 18.05
C GLY A 44 -5.38 10.77 17.11
N TRP A 45 -5.06 10.82 15.82
CA TRP A 45 -5.65 9.93 14.82
C TRP A 45 -5.42 8.44 15.09
N ASN A 46 -4.24 8.10 15.60
CA ASN A 46 -3.89 6.72 15.98
C ASN A 46 -4.75 6.15 17.11
N TYR A 47 -5.50 6.98 17.82
CA TYR A 47 -6.42 6.56 18.88
C TYR A 47 -7.86 6.35 18.40
N TRP A 48 -8.10 6.44 17.09
CA TRP A 48 -9.40 6.12 16.48
C TRP A 48 -9.83 4.70 16.84
N GLY A 49 -11.04 4.58 17.39
CA GLY A 49 -11.57 3.30 17.83
C GLY A 49 -11.07 2.82 19.20
N VAL A 50 -10.00 3.43 19.73
CA VAL A 50 -9.47 3.13 21.08
C VAL A 50 -10.05 4.08 22.14
N LEU A 51 -9.96 5.39 21.91
CA LEU A 51 -10.51 6.40 22.82
C LEU A 51 -11.92 6.86 22.42
N GLY A 52 -12.29 6.70 21.15
CA GLY A 52 -13.60 7.08 20.64
C GLY A 52 -13.66 7.00 19.11
N LYS A 53 -14.87 7.16 18.56
CA LYS A 53 -15.09 7.29 17.11
C LYS A 53 -15.74 8.63 16.84
N PRO A 54 -15.34 9.35 15.78
CA PRO A 54 -16.05 10.56 15.39
C PRO A 54 -17.47 10.23 14.91
N SER A 55 -18.40 11.15 15.14
CA SER A 55 -19.72 11.09 14.52
C SER A 55 -19.63 11.32 13.02
N SER A 56 -20.70 11.02 12.27
CA SER A 56 -20.76 11.31 10.83
C SER A 56 -20.56 12.79 10.52
N GLU A 57 -21.10 13.67 11.36
CA GLU A 57 -20.96 15.12 11.24
C GLU A 57 -19.53 15.57 11.57
N GLU A 58 -18.93 15.02 12.62
CA GLU A 58 -17.54 15.28 12.99
C GLU A 58 -16.59 14.80 11.89
N LEU A 59 -16.82 13.63 11.27
CA LEU A 59 -16.05 13.14 10.15
C LEU A 59 -16.10 14.08 8.94
N ALA A 60 -17.30 14.56 8.60
CA ALA A 60 -17.48 15.53 7.51
C ALA A 60 -16.71 16.83 7.81
N PHE A 61 -16.78 17.30 9.05
CA PHE A 61 -16.03 18.47 9.52
C PHE A 61 -14.51 18.27 9.45
N ILE A 62 -14.00 17.14 9.95
CA ILE A 62 -12.57 16.82 9.87
C ILE A 62 -12.11 16.79 8.41
N ARG A 63 -12.92 16.24 7.50
CA ARG A 63 -12.63 16.24 6.05
C ARG A 63 -12.52 17.66 5.49
N GLN A 64 -13.47 18.53 5.81
CA GLN A 64 -13.49 19.91 5.34
C GLN A 64 -12.25 20.70 5.81
N ILE A 65 -11.92 20.65 7.11
CA ILE A 65 -10.74 21.35 7.64
C ILE A 65 -9.43 20.74 7.13
N SER A 66 -9.39 19.43 6.95
CA SER A 66 -8.23 18.74 6.37
C SER A 66 -7.98 19.17 4.92
N GLN A 67 -9.03 19.29 4.10
CA GLN A 67 -8.94 19.79 2.73
C GLN A 67 -8.46 21.25 2.69
N TYR A 68 -9.02 22.10 3.55
CA TYR A 68 -8.67 23.51 3.59
C TYR A 68 -7.20 23.76 3.97
N TYR A 69 -6.68 23.00 4.92
CA TYR A 69 -5.29 23.11 5.40
C TYR A 69 -4.32 22.15 4.72
N GLN A 70 -4.77 21.38 3.72
CA GLN A 70 -3.98 20.36 2.99
C GLN A 70 -3.30 19.33 3.93
N SER A 71 -4.04 18.89 4.94
CA SER A 71 -3.58 17.91 5.93
C SER A 71 -3.49 16.50 5.33
N TRP A 72 -2.53 15.73 5.81
CA TRP A 72 -2.39 14.31 5.49
C TRP A 72 -3.63 13.47 5.88
N LEU A 73 -4.47 13.95 6.81
CA LEU A 73 -5.72 13.30 7.20
C LEU A 73 -6.71 13.18 6.03
N ILE A 74 -6.60 13.98 4.97
CA ILE A 74 -7.40 13.82 3.75
C ILE A 74 -7.25 12.39 3.23
N ALA A 75 -6.02 11.87 3.20
CA ALA A 75 -5.72 10.52 2.76
C ALA A 75 -6.37 9.43 3.64
N GLN A 76 -6.56 9.72 4.92
CA GLN A 76 -7.19 8.78 5.87
C GLN A 76 -8.73 8.85 5.86
N LEU A 77 -9.30 10.02 5.55
CA LEU A 77 -10.75 10.28 5.60
C LEU A 77 -11.50 9.90 4.34
N GLY A 78 -10.79 9.54 3.27
CA GLY A 78 -11.38 9.04 2.03
C GLY A 78 -11.92 7.61 2.12
N SER A 79 -11.67 6.91 3.22
CA SER A 79 -11.95 5.47 3.38
C SER A 79 -13.29 5.20 4.07
N SER A 80 -14.39 5.80 3.64
CA SER A 80 -15.71 5.33 4.00
C SER A 80 -16.35 4.63 2.81
N CYS A 81 -16.46 3.30 2.93
CA CYS A 81 -17.13 2.41 1.99
C CYS A 81 -18.49 2.94 1.52
N GLN A 82 -18.56 3.37 0.28
CA GLN A 82 -19.71 3.20 -0.61
C GLN A 82 -19.18 2.99 -2.02
N PRO A 83 -19.79 2.14 -2.85
CA PRO A 83 -19.36 1.94 -4.22
C PRO A 83 -19.49 3.26 -4.98
N GLN A 84 -18.38 3.91 -5.24
CA GLN A 84 -18.33 5.19 -5.94
C GLN A 84 -18.35 4.94 -7.45
N ASN A 85 -19.23 5.67 -8.12
CA ASN A 85 -19.47 5.72 -9.56
C ASN A 85 -18.17 5.73 -10.39
N SER A 86 -18.26 5.14 -11.58
CA SER A 86 -17.19 4.99 -12.59
C SER A 86 -16.41 6.27 -12.95
N GLU A 87 -16.94 7.45 -12.67
CA GLU A 87 -16.27 8.74 -12.94
C GLU A 87 -15.07 9.05 -12.05
N ASN A 88 -15.01 8.49 -10.82
CA ASN A 88 -13.88 8.73 -9.90
C ASN A 88 -12.61 7.93 -10.25
N TRP A 89 -12.75 6.80 -10.94
CA TRP A 89 -11.62 5.94 -11.30
C TRP A 89 -10.70 6.52 -12.37
N VAL A 90 -11.24 7.29 -13.29
CA VAL A 90 -10.44 7.99 -14.32
C VAL A 90 -9.45 8.97 -13.68
N ASN A 91 -9.87 9.66 -12.61
CA ASN A 91 -8.99 10.56 -11.86
C ASN A 91 -7.94 9.81 -11.02
N THR A 92 -8.25 8.61 -10.55
CA THR A 92 -7.33 7.81 -9.72
C THR A 92 -6.20 7.20 -10.58
N GLN A 93 -6.47 6.83 -11.83
CA GLN A 93 -5.45 6.36 -12.77
C GLN A 93 -4.39 7.44 -13.04
N ALA A 94 -4.77 8.70 -13.11
CA ALA A 94 -3.87 9.83 -13.28
C ALA A 94 -2.91 10.06 -12.10
N MET A 95 -3.15 9.42 -10.95
CA MET A 95 -2.24 9.49 -9.79
C MET A 95 -0.95 8.70 -10.01
N PHE A 96 -0.97 7.68 -10.86
CA PHE A 96 0.20 6.85 -11.16
C PHE A 96 0.85 7.28 -12.46
N LYS A 97 2.17 7.42 -12.43
CA LYS A 97 2.98 7.87 -13.58
C LYS A 97 3.30 6.71 -14.53
N ARG A 98 3.46 5.50 -13.97
CA ARG A 98 3.81 4.32 -14.75
C ARG A 98 2.56 3.71 -15.38
N GLU A 99 2.56 3.55 -16.69
CA GLU A 99 1.44 2.96 -17.44
C GLU A 99 1.05 1.58 -16.92
N ILE A 100 2.03 0.78 -16.50
CA ILE A 100 1.77 -0.56 -15.94
C ILE A 100 0.94 -0.48 -14.65
N HIS A 101 1.20 0.50 -13.76
CA HIS A 101 0.43 0.67 -12.53
C HIS A 101 -0.99 1.18 -12.81
N GLN A 102 -1.16 2.01 -13.84
CA GLN A 102 -2.49 2.41 -14.32
C GLN A 102 -3.27 1.20 -14.85
N LYS A 103 -2.62 0.30 -15.62
CA LYS A 103 -3.22 -0.95 -16.10
C LYS A 103 -3.55 -1.91 -14.96
N ILE A 104 -2.69 -2.03 -13.95
CA ILE A 104 -2.96 -2.81 -12.75
C ILE A 104 -4.21 -2.27 -12.05
N LEU A 105 -4.34 -0.96 -11.90
CA LEU A 105 -5.50 -0.35 -11.28
C LEU A 105 -6.80 -0.65 -12.07
N ILE A 106 -6.75 -0.69 -13.40
CA ILE A 106 -7.88 -1.14 -14.24
C ILE A 106 -8.28 -2.57 -13.85
N VAL A 107 -7.32 -3.50 -13.75
CA VAL A 107 -7.64 -4.88 -13.33
C VAL A 107 -8.26 -4.92 -11.95
N LEU A 108 -7.64 -4.23 -10.97
CA LEU A 108 -8.13 -4.20 -9.59
C LEU A 108 -9.57 -3.68 -9.50
N SER A 109 -9.96 -2.70 -10.33
CA SER A 109 -11.31 -2.12 -10.34
C SER A 109 -12.40 -3.06 -10.85
N HIS A 110 -12.03 -4.14 -11.51
CA HIS A 110 -12.97 -5.15 -12.01
C HIS A 110 -13.07 -6.39 -11.12
N LEU A 111 -12.34 -6.43 -10.00
CA LEU A 111 -12.36 -7.58 -9.10
C LEU A 111 -13.63 -7.59 -8.23
N ASN A 112 -14.03 -8.77 -7.82
CA ASN A 112 -15.14 -8.99 -6.90
C ASN A 112 -14.68 -8.71 -5.46
N VAL A 113 -14.82 -7.47 -5.02
CA VAL A 113 -14.32 -6.99 -3.73
C VAL A 113 -14.98 -7.75 -2.56
N GLU A 114 -16.30 -7.97 -2.61
CA GLU A 114 -17.02 -8.71 -1.56
C GLU A 114 -16.45 -10.12 -1.40
N PHE A 115 -16.14 -10.78 -2.50
CA PHE A 115 -15.55 -12.10 -2.48
C PHE A 115 -14.10 -12.10 -1.97
N LEU A 116 -13.30 -11.09 -2.33
CA LEU A 116 -11.95 -10.91 -1.79
C LEU A 116 -11.98 -10.72 -0.28
N GLU A 117 -12.92 -9.93 0.24
CA GLU A 117 -13.11 -9.72 1.68
C GLU A 117 -13.57 -11.01 2.38
N GLU A 118 -14.54 -11.74 1.82
CA GLU A 118 -15.00 -13.03 2.34
C GLU A 118 -13.85 -14.05 2.47
N CYS A 119 -12.95 -14.07 1.48
CA CYS A 119 -11.77 -14.92 1.47
C CYS A 119 -10.57 -14.34 2.25
N ARG A 120 -10.66 -13.11 2.74
CA ARG A 120 -9.54 -12.37 3.34
C ARG A 120 -8.32 -12.30 2.41
N ALA A 121 -8.59 -12.18 1.10
CA ALA A 121 -7.56 -12.04 0.08
C ALA A 121 -7.22 -10.55 -0.11
N TYR A 122 -6.01 -10.16 0.27
CA TYR A 122 -5.59 -8.77 0.30
C TYR A 122 -4.49 -8.50 -0.72
N PHE A 123 -4.62 -7.41 -1.47
CA PHE A 123 -3.59 -6.97 -2.41
C PHE A 123 -2.30 -6.65 -1.67
N GLY A 124 -1.18 -7.18 -2.15
CA GLY A 124 0.12 -7.10 -1.48
C GLY A 124 1.29 -7.09 -2.46
N GLY A 125 2.38 -7.71 -2.04
CA GLY A 125 3.56 -7.88 -2.88
C GLY A 125 4.34 -6.60 -3.14
N GLY A 126 5.27 -6.67 -4.10
CA GLY A 126 6.13 -5.54 -4.47
C GLY A 126 5.38 -4.40 -5.15
N THR A 127 4.30 -4.72 -5.86
CA THR A 127 3.49 -3.72 -6.56
C THR A 127 2.76 -2.80 -5.59
N LEU A 128 2.15 -3.35 -4.53
CA LEU A 128 1.56 -2.52 -3.47
C LEU A 128 2.59 -1.56 -2.90
N VAL A 129 3.77 -2.06 -2.51
CA VAL A 129 4.84 -1.23 -1.93
C VAL A 129 5.31 -0.16 -2.92
N SER A 130 5.52 -0.52 -4.19
CA SER A 130 5.94 0.42 -5.23
C SER A 130 4.91 1.54 -5.44
N MET A 131 3.63 1.19 -5.54
CA MET A 131 2.55 2.16 -5.75
C MET A 131 2.38 3.10 -4.54
N GLU A 132 2.57 2.63 -3.33
CA GLU A 132 2.47 3.45 -2.11
C GLU A 132 3.68 4.37 -1.87
N HIS A 133 4.85 4.00 -2.39
CA HIS A 133 6.10 4.73 -2.16
C HIS A 133 6.63 5.45 -3.41
N GLY A 134 5.73 5.95 -4.27
CA GLY A 134 6.06 6.83 -5.39
C GLY A 134 6.63 6.13 -6.62
N GLU A 135 6.24 4.85 -6.82
CA GLU A 135 6.56 4.07 -8.02
C GLU A 135 8.07 3.97 -8.31
N TYR A 136 8.87 3.80 -7.23
CA TYR A 136 10.34 3.83 -7.30
C TYR A 136 10.94 2.73 -8.18
N TRP A 137 10.22 1.62 -8.43
CA TRP A 137 10.62 0.57 -9.36
C TRP A 137 9.46 0.04 -10.21
N LEU A 138 9.80 -0.65 -11.30
CA LEU A 138 8.83 -1.20 -12.24
C LEU A 138 8.33 -2.56 -11.75
N SER A 139 7.42 -2.55 -10.75
CA SER A 139 6.70 -3.75 -10.37
C SER A 139 5.50 -3.97 -11.30
N GLN A 140 5.28 -5.19 -11.77
CA GLN A 140 4.27 -5.47 -12.81
C GLN A 140 3.40 -6.70 -12.49
N ASP A 141 3.48 -7.22 -11.30
CA ASP A 141 2.68 -8.36 -10.86
C ASP A 141 1.49 -7.88 -10.01
N ILE A 142 0.37 -8.58 -10.06
CA ILE A 142 -0.75 -8.42 -9.14
C ILE A 142 -0.70 -9.60 -8.19
N ASP A 143 -0.30 -9.34 -6.94
CA ASP A 143 -0.20 -10.36 -5.91
C ASP A 143 -1.26 -10.12 -4.82
N PHE A 144 -2.09 -11.12 -4.56
CA PHE A 144 -2.97 -11.20 -3.42
C PHE A 144 -2.47 -12.25 -2.44
N MET A 145 -2.50 -11.93 -1.16
CA MET A 145 -2.21 -12.87 -0.08
C MET A 145 -3.51 -13.31 0.56
N CYS A 146 -3.74 -14.62 0.63
CA CYS A 146 -4.93 -15.22 1.21
C CYS A 146 -4.52 -16.20 2.32
N PRO A 147 -5.07 -16.12 3.54
CA PRO A 147 -4.63 -16.99 4.64
C PRO A 147 -4.94 -18.45 4.37
N MET A 148 -4.02 -19.33 4.81
CA MET A 148 -4.15 -20.79 4.69
C MET A 148 -5.17 -21.36 5.68
N ASP A 149 -6.42 -20.91 5.55
CA ASP A 149 -7.55 -21.32 6.38
C ASP A 149 -8.80 -21.53 5.52
N ASP A 150 -9.98 -21.29 6.10
CA ASP A 150 -11.25 -21.36 5.38
C ASP A 150 -11.33 -20.36 4.22
N GLY A 151 -10.63 -19.24 4.28
CA GLY A 151 -10.57 -18.23 3.23
C GLY A 151 -9.97 -18.79 1.94
N TYR A 152 -8.77 -19.40 2.00
CA TYR A 152 -8.17 -19.99 0.81
C TYR A 152 -8.93 -21.23 0.31
N ARG A 153 -9.50 -22.03 1.22
CA ARG A 153 -10.37 -23.15 0.82
C ARG A 153 -11.61 -22.68 0.08
N LEU A 154 -12.24 -21.62 0.56
CA LEU A 154 -13.38 -20.99 -0.11
C LEU A 154 -12.99 -20.45 -1.48
N LEU A 155 -11.88 -19.72 -1.57
CA LEU A 155 -11.34 -19.18 -2.81
C LEU A 155 -11.15 -20.27 -3.85
N ARG A 156 -10.42 -21.33 -3.51
CA ARG A 156 -10.19 -22.47 -4.43
C ARG A 156 -11.47 -23.14 -4.91
N ARG A 157 -12.40 -23.40 -3.98
CA ARG A 157 -13.68 -24.03 -4.31
C ARG A 157 -14.48 -23.17 -5.28
N LYS A 158 -14.62 -21.89 -5.01
CA LYS A 158 -15.39 -20.97 -5.86
C LYS A 158 -14.75 -20.80 -7.24
N VAL A 159 -13.42 -20.73 -7.31
CA VAL A 159 -12.71 -20.65 -8.60
C VAL A 159 -12.83 -21.97 -9.38
N ALA A 160 -12.80 -23.13 -8.72
CA ALA A 160 -13.05 -24.41 -9.38
C ALA A 160 -14.47 -24.53 -9.95
N ASP A 161 -15.46 -23.98 -9.23
CA ASP A 161 -16.88 -24.05 -9.61
C ASP A 161 -17.27 -23.01 -10.68
N ARG A 162 -16.69 -21.79 -10.62
CA ARG A 162 -17.15 -20.63 -11.39
C ARG A 162 -16.07 -19.98 -12.26
N GLY A 163 -14.83 -20.45 -12.17
CA GLY A 163 -13.71 -19.84 -12.92
C GLY A 163 -13.52 -18.38 -12.57
N TYR A 164 -13.37 -17.57 -13.60
CA TYR A 164 -13.17 -16.12 -13.48
C TYR A 164 -14.37 -15.36 -12.90
N ASP A 165 -15.58 -15.90 -13.02
CA ASP A 165 -16.80 -15.32 -12.41
C ASP A 165 -16.74 -15.27 -10.87
N ALA A 166 -15.85 -16.00 -10.24
CA ALA A 166 -15.60 -15.87 -8.82
C ALA A 166 -14.73 -14.67 -8.50
N ILE A 167 -13.70 -14.41 -9.32
CA ILE A 167 -12.65 -13.42 -9.06
C ILE A 167 -13.04 -12.04 -9.58
N PHE A 168 -13.69 -11.97 -10.75
CA PHE A 168 -14.06 -10.72 -11.40
C PHE A 168 -15.55 -10.43 -11.23
N ALA A 169 -15.88 -9.21 -10.83
CA ALA A 169 -17.24 -8.72 -10.84
C ALA A 169 -17.71 -8.55 -12.30
N ASN A 170 -18.91 -9.07 -12.62
CA ASN A 170 -19.49 -8.94 -13.96
C ASN A 170 -18.57 -9.45 -15.09
N TYR A 171 -18.00 -10.63 -14.94
CA TYR A 171 -17.07 -11.25 -15.90
C TYR A 171 -17.59 -11.19 -17.34
N ASP A 172 -18.89 -11.47 -17.58
CA ASP A 172 -19.50 -11.41 -18.92
C ASP A 172 -19.50 -10.02 -19.53
N SER A 173 -19.35 -8.97 -18.72
CA SER A 173 -19.28 -7.58 -19.15
C SER A 173 -17.86 -7.02 -19.10
N LEU A 174 -16.84 -7.81 -18.75
CA LEU A 174 -15.43 -7.44 -18.91
C LEU A 174 -15.21 -7.07 -20.38
N PRO A 175 -14.60 -5.96 -20.67
CA PRO A 175 -14.90 -5.08 -21.77
C PRO A 175 -14.82 -5.74 -23.15
N TYR A 176 -15.96 -6.29 -23.56
CA TYR A 176 -16.38 -6.31 -24.96
C TYR A 176 -17.06 -4.98 -25.31
N ALA A 177 -17.08 -4.03 -24.36
CA ALA A 177 -17.73 -2.75 -24.57
C ALA A 177 -17.04 -2.02 -25.70
N GLU A 178 -17.78 -1.83 -26.79
CA GLU A 178 -17.42 -1.05 -27.99
C GLU A 178 -17.04 0.41 -27.65
N GLN A 179 -17.08 0.80 -26.37
CA GLN A 179 -16.83 2.15 -25.87
C GLN A 179 -15.51 2.34 -25.14
N ASP A 180 -14.83 1.25 -24.73
CA ASP A 180 -13.53 1.38 -24.09
C ASP A 180 -12.40 1.38 -25.12
N SER A 181 -11.46 2.32 -24.94
CA SER A 181 -10.27 2.37 -25.76
C SER A 181 -9.55 1.01 -25.73
N LEU A 182 -8.97 0.58 -26.85
CA LEU A 182 -8.15 -0.65 -26.92
C LEU A 182 -7.13 -0.75 -25.78
N ALA A 183 -6.74 0.38 -25.16
CA ALA A 183 -5.78 0.47 -24.08
C ALA A 183 -6.29 -0.07 -22.72
N SER A 184 -7.62 -0.12 -22.49
CA SER A 184 -8.23 -0.59 -21.24
C SER A 184 -8.86 -1.98 -21.36
N ARG A 185 -8.83 -2.59 -22.52
CA ARG A 185 -9.45 -3.90 -22.75
C ARG A 185 -8.73 -4.99 -21.96
N ILE A 186 -9.46 -5.66 -21.05
CA ILE A 186 -9.00 -6.85 -20.34
C ILE A 186 -9.28 -8.10 -21.16
N THR A 187 -8.27 -8.95 -21.27
CA THR A 187 -8.42 -10.30 -21.86
C THR A 187 -7.85 -11.32 -20.88
N LEU A 188 -8.60 -12.39 -20.66
CA LEU A 188 -8.22 -13.48 -19.76
C LEU A 188 -8.01 -14.77 -20.60
N PRO A 189 -7.00 -15.59 -20.30
CA PRO A 189 -6.79 -16.88 -20.94
C PRO A 189 -7.83 -17.88 -20.46
N ASN A 190 -7.95 -19.01 -21.18
CA ASN A 190 -8.94 -20.05 -20.83
C ASN A 190 -8.57 -20.84 -19.57
N ASP A 191 -7.29 -20.89 -19.19
CA ASP A 191 -6.80 -21.76 -18.13
C ASP A 191 -6.37 -20.96 -16.89
N ILE A 192 -6.99 -21.30 -15.75
CA ILE A 192 -6.58 -20.85 -14.42
C ILE A 192 -5.76 -21.97 -13.79
N GLN A 193 -4.51 -21.69 -13.43
CA GLN A 193 -3.69 -22.62 -12.66
C GLN A 193 -4.06 -22.49 -11.18
N SER A 194 -4.63 -23.56 -10.61
CA SER A 194 -5.04 -23.61 -9.21
C SER A 194 -4.46 -24.84 -8.53
N ASN A 195 -3.76 -24.64 -7.40
CA ASN A 195 -3.23 -25.71 -6.56
C ASN A 195 -3.30 -25.35 -5.07
N GLN A 196 -2.67 -26.12 -4.22
CA GLN A 196 -2.69 -25.88 -2.77
C GLN A 196 -1.88 -24.64 -2.32
N TYR A 197 -1.02 -24.08 -3.18
CA TYR A 197 -0.14 -22.97 -2.87
C TYR A 197 -0.61 -21.63 -3.45
N GLY A 198 -1.49 -21.67 -4.43
CA GLY A 198 -1.96 -20.43 -5.07
C GLY A 198 -2.82 -20.68 -6.31
N ILE A 199 -3.39 -19.58 -6.78
CA ILE A 199 -4.12 -19.47 -8.04
C ILE A 199 -3.36 -18.49 -8.90
N ARG A 200 -3.08 -18.85 -10.16
CA ARG A 200 -2.25 -18.04 -11.08
C ARG A 200 -2.81 -18.03 -12.47
N PHE A 201 -2.79 -16.86 -13.08
CA PHE A 201 -3.12 -16.67 -14.50
C PHE A 201 -2.55 -15.35 -15.01
N PRO A 202 -2.27 -15.19 -16.29
CA PRO A 202 -1.96 -13.89 -16.86
C PRO A 202 -3.24 -13.11 -17.14
N VAL A 203 -3.19 -11.80 -16.92
CA VAL A 203 -4.21 -10.83 -17.35
C VAL A 203 -3.60 -9.96 -18.44
N ILE A 204 -4.28 -9.79 -19.56
CA ILE A 204 -3.81 -8.94 -20.65
C ILE A 204 -4.64 -7.67 -20.65
N VAL A 205 -3.99 -6.51 -20.50
CA VAL A 205 -4.63 -5.19 -20.54
C VAL A 205 -3.98 -4.34 -21.60
N GLY A 206 -4.75 -3.97 -22.63
CA GLY A 206 -4.23 -3.16 -23.72
C GLY A 206 -2.95 -3.75 -24.37
N GLY A 207 -2.91 -5.08 -24.55
CA GLY A 207 -1.77 -5.80 -25.08
C GLY A 207 -0.61 -6.04 -24.10
N THR A 208 -0.68 -5.54 -22.88
CA THR A 208 0.33 -5.79 -21.83
C THR A 208 -0.08 -6.98 -20.98
N THR A 209 0.79 -7.98 -20.87
CA THR A 209 0.57 -9.15 -20.01
C THR A 209 1.01 -8.84 -18.58
N ILE A 210 0.10 -9.04 -17.62
CA ILE A 210 0.31 -8.85 -16.19
C ILE A 210 0.12 -10.20 -15.51
N LYS A 211 1.08 -10.62 -14.69
CA LYS A 211 0.93 -11.82 -13.86
C LYS A 211 -0.05 -11.53 -12.72
N PHE A 212 -1.07 -12.34 -12.59
CA PHE A 212 -2.00 -12.31 -11.48
C PHE A 212 -1.81 -13.55 -10.61
N GLU A 213 -1.59 -13.37 -9.33
CA GLU A 213 -1.37 -14.44 -8.39
C GLU A 213 -2.14 -14.19 -7.09
N MET A 214 -2.81 -15.24 -6.59
CA MET A 214 -3.40 -15.29 -5.25
C MET A 214 -2.67 -16.37 -4.47
N VAL A 215 -1.78 -15.95 -3.56
CA VAL A 215 -0.90 -16.85 -2.80
C VAL A 215 -1.62 -17.32 -1.55
N CYS A 216 -1.55 -18.66 -1.29
CA CYS A 216 -1.95 -19.24 -0.02
C CYS A 216 -0.85 -18.97 1.03
N GLU A 217 -1.10 -18.01 1.92
CA GLU A 217 -0.14 -17.66 2.97
C GLU A 217 -0.45 -18.38 4.27
N GLY A 218 0.50 -19.15 4.77
CA GLY A 218 0.36 -19.95 5.98
C GLY A 218 1.38 -19.65 7.07
N ARG A 219 2.30 -18.69 6.81
CA ARG A 219 3.39 -18.37 7.75
C ARG A 219 2.97 -17.34 8.78
N ILE A 220 2.05 -16.44 8.43
CA ILE A 220 1.57 -15.38 9.30
C ILE A 220 0.04 -15.27 9.26
N GLU A 221 -0.55 -14.81 10.35
CA GLU A 221 -1.95 -14.41 10.41
C GLU A 221 -2.09 -12.95 9.98
N PHE A 222 -3.05 -12.65 9.08
CA PHE A 222 -3.31 -11.29 8.67
C PHE A 222 -4.17 -10.55 9.69
N GLY A 223 -3.81 -9.29 9.93
CA GLY A 223 -4.67 -8.33 10.61
C GLY A 223 -5.72 -7.75 9.67
N GLU A 224 -6.46 -6.74 10.16
CA GLU A 224 -7.43 -6.02 9.35
C GLU A 224 -6.76 -5.37 8.14
N PRO A 225 -7.35 -5.45 6.94
CA PRO A 225 -6.81 -4.83 5.75
C PRO A 225 -6.88 -3.30 5.84
N LYS A 226 -6.09 -2.63 5.02
CA LYS A 226 -6.24 -1.19 4.78
C LYS A 226 -6.92 -0.94 3.44
N TYR A 227 -7.55 0.22 3.31
CA TYR A 227 -8.24 0.67 2.10
C TYR A 227 -7.67 2.03 1.67
N PRO A 228 -6.52 2.05 0.96
CA PRO A 228 -5.99 3.30 0.42
C PRO A 228 -6.97 3.94 -0.56
N ASN A 229 -7.07 5.26 -0.59
CA ASN A 229 -8.04 5.98 -1.45
C ASN A 229 -7.90 5.65 -2.95
N TRP A 230 -6.72 5.25 -3.38
CA TRP A 230 -6.46 4.86 -4.76
C TRP A 230 -6.82 3.40 -5.06
N SER A 231 -6.94 2.55 -4.05
CA SER A 231 -7.17 1.11 -4.24
C SER A 231 -8.66 0.77 -4.22
N PRO A 232 -9.18 0.11 -5.25
CA PRO A 232 -10.55 -0.41 -5.25
C PRO A 232 -10.71 -1.70 -4.44
N VAL A 233 -9.62 -2.28 -3.96
CA VAL A 233 -9.59 -3.57 -3.27
C VAL A 233 -8.92 -3.48 -1.90
N PRO A 234 -9.24 -4.41 -0.96
CA PRO A 234 -8.54 -4.49 0.31
C PRO A 234 -7.05 -4.77 0.11
N CYS A 235 -6.21 -4.04 0.81
CA CYS A 235 -4.75 -4.17 0.76
C CYS A 235 -4.20 -4.68 2.09
N LEU A 236 -3.06 -5.37 2.05
CA LEU A 236 -2.32 -5.70 3.26
C LEU A 236 -2.04 -4.42 4.05
N ASN A 237 -2.31 -4.46 5.36
CA ASN A 237 -1.88 -3.38 6.23
C ASN A 237 -0.35 -3.31 6.33
N GLN A 238 0.16 -2.23 6.91
CA GLN A 238 1.59 -1.98 6.96
C GLN A 238 2.37 -3.09 7.70
N ILE A 239 1.84 -3.60 8.81
CA ILE A 239 2.51 -4.64 9.61
C ILE A 239 2.64 -5.91 8.79
N ASP A 240 1.56 -6.34 8.15
CA ASP A 240 1.54 -7.57 7.35
C ASP A 240 2.39 -7.43 6.09
N SER A 241 2.34 -6.26 5.42
CA SER A 241 3.17 -5.99 4.25
C SER A 241 4.68 -6.04 4.58
N ILE A 242 5.08 -5.47 5.72
CA ILE A 242 6.49 -5.53 6.18
C ILE A 242 6.86 -6.95 6.58
N ALA A 243 6.02 -7.67 7.32
CA ALA A 243 6.28 -9.05 7.72
C ALA A 243 6.47 -9.96 6.49
N GLU A 244 5.61 -9.84 5.48
CA GLU A 244 5.75 -10.56 4.20
C GLU A 244 7.07 -10.23 3.49
N LYS A 245 7.52 -8.97 3.51
CA LYS A 245 8.79 -8.58 2.90
C LYS A 245 9.99 -9.08 3.68
N LEU A 246 9.92 -9.16 5.00
CA LEU A 246 10.96 -9.78 5.84
C LEU A 246 11.09 -11.28 5.52
N LEU A 247 9.97 -12.00 5.45
CA LEU A 247 9.94 -13.42 5.09
C LEU A 247 10.46 -13.65 3.66
N ALA A 248 9.98 -12.88 2.70
CA ALA A 248 10.43 -12.98 1.30
C ALA A 248 11.93 -12.68 1.16
N ASN A 249 12.45 -11.70 1.90
CA ASN A 249 13.88 -11.43 1.94
C ASN A 249 14.63 -12.63 2.54
N ALA A 250 14.19 -13.18 3.67
CA ALA A 250 14.84 -14.33 4.29
C ALA A 250 14.92 -15.54 3.36
N ASP A 251 13.84 -15.80 2.62
CA ASP A 251 13.75 -16.95 1.70
C ASP A 251 14.71 -16.86 0.51
N ARG A 252 14.98 -15.65 0.03
CA ARG A 252 15.60 -15.52 -1.32
C ARG A 252 16.67 -14.44 -1.48
N TRP A 253 17.10 -13.73 -0.42
CA TRP A 253 18.10 -12.66 -0.51
C TRP A 253 19.43 -13.09 -1.18
N PRO A 254 19.93 -14.36 -1.03
CA PRO A 254 21.18 -14.75 -1.65
C PRO A 254 21.09 -14.95 -3.16
N SER A 255 19.87 -14.95 -3.71
CA SER A 255 19.66 -15.22 -5.14
C SER A 255 19.83 -13.97 -5.98
N ASP A 256 20.84 -13.95 -6.85
CA ASP A 256 21.05 -12.87 -7.82
C ASP A 256 19.87 -12.66 -8.78
N ARG A 257 18.98 -13.64 -8.92
CA ARG A 257 17.77 -13.55 -9.75
C ARG A 257 16.70 -12.62 -9.17
N VAL A 258 16.77 -12.38 -7.87
CA VAL A 258 15.80 -11.52 -7.14
C VAL A 258 16.22 -10.05 -7.19
N ASN A 259 17.50 -9.76 -7.48
CA ASN A 259 18.05 -8.41 -7.56
C ASN A 259 17.74 -7.56 -6.33
N SER A 260 17.80 -8.18 -5.13
CA SER A 260 17.54 -7.53 -3.82
C SER A 260 16.21 -6.78 -3.70
N ARG A 261 15.21 -7.11 -4.54
CA ARG A 261 13.94 -6.35 -4.59
C ARG A 261 13.22 -6.28 -3.26
N ASP A 262 13.24 -7.36 -2.45
CA ASP A 262 12.56 -7.37 -1.15
C ASP A 262 13.28 -6.50 -0.12
N LEU A 263 14.61 -6.48 -0.14
CA LEU A 263 15.41 -5.54 0.65
C LEU A 263 15.15 -4.09 0.23
N ILE A 264 15.06 -3.82 -1.06
CA ILE A 264 14.73 -2.49 -1.60
C ILE A 264 13.32 -2.07 -1.18
N ASP A 265 12.34 -2.98 -1.24
CA ASP A 265 10.98 -2.72 -0.76
C ASP A 265 10.97 -2.37 0.75
N LEU A 266 11.73 -3.12 1.57
CA LEU A 266 11.90 -2.83 3.01
C LEU A 266 12.59 -1.48 3.25
N ALA A 267 13.58 -1.12 2.44
CA ALA A 267 14.28 0.16 2.51
C ALA A 267 13.32 1.33 2.23
N MET A 268 12.48 1.22 1.22
CA MET A 268 11.51 2.26 0.89
C MET A 268 10.41 2.40 1.95
N GLN A 269 9.95 1.29 2.54
CA GLN A 269 9.04 1.33 3.69
C GLN A 269 9.71 1.95 4.91
N ARG A 270 11.01 1.68 5.13
CA ARG A 270 11.78 2.25 6.25
C ARG A 270 11.95 3.77 6.15
N LEU A 271 12.00 4.34 4.96
CA LEU A 271 12.00 5.80 4.77
C LEU A 271 10.75 6.47 5.34
N ALA A 272 9.60 5.83 5.22
CA ALA A 272 8.35 6.38 5.73
C ALA A 272 8.22 6.23 7.26
N THR A 273 8.67 5.08 7.80
CA THR A 273 8.57 4.78 9.23
C THR A 273 9.57 3.70 9.63
N ARG A 274 9.97 3.73 10.92
CA ARG A 274 10.76 2.63 11.48
C ARG A 274 9.98 1.32 11.37
N ILE A 275 10.68 0.22 11.06
CA ILE A 275 10.05 -1.11 11.03
C ILE A 275 9.44 -1.41 12.40
N PRO A 276 8.11 -1.60 12.48
CA PRO A 276 7.45 -1.86 13.75
C PRO A 276 7.90 -3.20 14.35
N GLN A 277 8.17 -3.24 15.65
CA GLN A 277 8.53 -4.48 16.33
C GLN A 277 7.48 -5.59 16.10
N ARG A 278 6.19 -5.23 16.06
CA ARG A 278 5.10 -6.17 15.77
C ARG A 278 5.23 -6.86 14.41
N ALA A 279 5.79 -6.20 13.39
CA ALA A 279 6.03 -6.82 12.09
C ALA A 279 7.20 -7.81 12.15
N ILE A 280 8.26 -7.44 12.90
CA ILE A 280 9.39 -8.33 13.16
C ILE A 280 8.92 -9.57 13.93
N ASP A 281 8.22 -9.37 15.04
CA ASP A 281 7.73 -10.47 15.89
C ASP A 281 6.82 -11.42 15.10
N LYS A 282 5.98 -10.85 14.22
CA LYS A 282 5.08 -11.62 13.36
C LYS A 282 5.87 -12.48 12.36
N ALA A 283 6.89 -11.95 11.72
CA ALA A 283 7.72 -12.69 10.79
C ALA A 283 8.61 -13.73 11.50
N GLU A 284 9.24 -13.35 12.64
CA GLU A 284 10.07 -14.23 13.46
C GLU A 284 9.29 -15.40 14.07
N ALA A 285 7.96 -15.27 14.25
CA ALA A 285 7.10 -16.37 14.69
C ALA A 285 7.05 -17.52 13.65
N ALA A 286 7.29 -17.23 12.37
CA ALA A 286 7.39 -18.25 11.32
C ALA A 286 8.81 -18.86 11.28
N TYR A 287 9.82 -18.02 11.15
CA TYR A 287 11.25 -18.37 11.16
C TYR A 287 12.12 -17.11 11.22
N GLN A 288 13.41 -17.30 11.50
CA GLN A 288 14.36 -16.21 11.65
C GLN A 288 14.47 -15.34 10.39
N VAL A 289 14.23 -14.03 10.52
CA VAL A 289 14.27 -13.06 9.41
C VAL A 289 15.31 -11.96 9.60
N MET A 290 15.70 -11.66 10.85
CA MET A 290 16.60 -10.53 11.13
C MET A 290 18.03 -10.80 10.74
N GLU A 291 18.56 -12.02 10.94
CA GLU A 291 19.90 -12.40 10.45
C GLU A 291 19.98 -12.38 8.91
N PRO A 292 19.03 -12.97 8.16
CA PRO A 292 18.96 -12.80 6.71
C PRO A 292 18.89 -11.33 6.26
N LEU A 293 18.15 -10.47 6.96
CA LEU A 293 18.08 -9.04 6.65
C LEU A 293 19.45 -8.39 6.83
N ASP A 294 20.11 -8.63 7.95
CA ASP A 294 21.44 -8.12 8.25
C ASP A 294 22.47 -8.50 7.17
N ARG A 295 22.46 -9.77 6.76
CA ARG A 295 23.32 -10.27 5.67
C ARG A 295 22.97 -9.66 4.31
N ALA A 296 21.68 -9.48 4.01
CA ALA A 296 21.24 -8.87 2.77
C ALA A 296 21.69 -7.41 2.67
N ILE A 297 21.59 -6.65 3.77
CA ILE A 297 22.09 -5.26 3.86
C ILE A 297 23.60 -5.25 3.60
N GLN A 298 24.38 -6.06 4.30
CA GLN A 298 25.82 -6.14 4.10
C GLN A 298 26.17 -6.48 2.66
N TYR A 299 25.54 -7.49 2.09
CA TYR A 299 25.77 -7.91 0.71
C TYR A 299 25.52 -6.80 -0.29
N PHE A 300 24.47 -6.00 -0.06
CA PHE A 300 24.10 -4.86 -0.89
C PHE A 300 25.08 -3.69 -0.71
N GLN A 301 25.47 -3.38 0.54
CA GLN A 301 26.40 -2.29 0.86
C GLN A 301 27.80 -2.53 0.28
N ASP A 302 28.31 -3.75 0.38
CA ASP A 302 29.68 -4.10 -0.02
C ASP A 302 29.89 -4.20 -1.55
N ARG A 303 28.80 -4.14 -2.35
CA ARG A 303 28.86 -4.43 -3.79
C ARG A 303 28.25 -3.31 -4.66
N PRO A 304 28.97 -2.22 -4.90
CA PRO A 304 28.46 -1.09 -5.68
C PRO A 304 28.01 -1.48 -7.10
N ASP A 305 28.79 -2.34 -7.81
CA ASP A 305 28.42 -2.82 -9.16
C ASP A 305 27.14 -3.65 -9.15
N TYR A 306 26.89 -4.42 -8.09
CA TYR A 306 25.66 -5.18 -7.92
C TYR A 306 24.46 -4.25 -7.66
N ARG A 307 24.65 -3.19 -6.88
CA ARG A 307 23.60 -2.18 -6.66
C ARG A 307 23.17 -1.54 -7.97
N ASP A 308 24.14 -1.07 -8.78
CA ASP A 308 23.88 -0.45 -10.07
C ASP A 308 23.15 -1.43 -11.01
N LYS A 309 23.55 -2.70 -11.03
CA LYS A 309 22.84 -3.75 -11.77
C LYS A 309 21.39 -3.92 -11.28
N CYS A 310 21.14 -3.91 -9.97
CA CYS A 310 19.80 -4.01 -9.41
C CYS A 310 18.95 -2.80 -9.83
N TYR A 311 19.52 -1.60 -9.79
CA TYR A 311 18.83 -0.38 -10.21
C TYR A 311 18.41 -0.42 -11.68
N ASP A 312 19.26 -0.96 -12.55
CA ASP A 312 18.93 -1.09 -13.99
C ASP A 312 17.84 -2.13 -14.22
N ILE A 313 18.00 -3.33 -13.68
CA ILE A 313 17.04 -4.43 -13.89
C ILE A 313 15.65 -4.09 -13.35
N LEU A 314 15.58 -3.48 -12.16
CA LEU A 314 14.32 -3.10 -11.53
C LEU A 314 13.78 -1.75 -12.05
N SER A 315 14.51 -1.08 -12.93
CA SER A 315 14.17 0.27 -13.43
C SER A 315 13.91 1.25 -12.27
N ILE A 316 14.86 1.28 -11.30
CA ILE A 316 14.78 2.15 -10.13
C ILE A 316 14.87 3.61 -10.58
N SER A 317 13.87 4.41 -10.23
CA SER A 317 13.82 5.83 -10.57
C SER A 317 14.49 6.75 -9.52
N GLN A 318 14.72 6.25 -8.30
CA GLN A 318 15.22 7.01 -7.15
C GLN A 318 16.30 6.23 -6.38
N PRO A 319 17.48 5.98 -6.98
CA PRO A 319 18.57 5.24 -6.33
C PRO A 319 19.05 5.88 -5.02
N ASP A 320 19.04 7.22 -4.95
CA ASP A 320 19.37 8.01 -3.76
C ASP A 320 18.44 7.66 -2.58
N LYS A 321 17.14 7.58 -2.81
CA LYS A 321 16.19 7.20 -1.75
C LYS A 321 16.32 5.73 -1.35
N VAL A 322 16.57 4.87 -2.31
CA VAL A 322 16.81 3.45 -1.98
C VAL A 322 18.00 3.32 -1.04
N ILE A 323 19.13 3.97 -1.34
CA ILE A 323 20.31 3.89 -0.48
C ILE A 323 20.11 4.58 0.87
N ASP A 324 19.35 5.69 0.92
CA ASP A 324 18.94 6.32 2.20
C ASP A 324 18.15 5.33 3.07
N GLY A 325 17.22 4.60 2.48
CA GLY A 325 16.45 3.56 3.19
C GLY A 325 17.30 2.38 3.66
N ILE A 326 18.26 1.94 2.84
CA ILE A 326 19.25 0.92 3.21
C ILE A 326 20.11 1.38 4.39
N ASP A 327 20.57 2.64 4.37
CA ASP A 327 21.37 3.20 5.45
C ASP A 327 20.58 3.30 6.76
N LEU A 328 19.28 3.62 6.69
CA LEU A 328 18.41 3.60 7.86
C LEU A 328 18.19 2.19 8.42
N LEU A 329 18.03 1.18 7.56
CA LEU A 329 17.96 -0.23 7.98
C LEU A 329 19.28 -0.67 8.62
N ALA A 330 20.42 -0.29 8.01
CA ALA A 330 21.75 -0.58 8.52
C ALA A 330 21.96 0.03 9.93
N GLN A 331 21.58 1.30 10.10
CA GLN A 331 21.66 1.97 11.41
C GLN A 331 20.76 1.32 12.46
N ASP A 332 19.57 0.86 12.11
CA ASP A 332 18.67 0.14 13.03
C ASP A 332 19.33 -1.17 13.54
N LEU A 333 20.26 -1.75 12.77
CA LEU A 333 21.03 -2.95 13.13
C LEU A 333 22.45 -2.64 13.65
N GLY A 334 22.76 -1.36 13.88
CA GLY A 334 24.09 -0.94 14.39
C GLY A 334 25.20 -1.01 13.38
N ARG A 335 24.89 -0.97 12.07
CA ARG A 335 25.86 -0.97 10.97
C ARG A 335 26.23 0.45 10.52
N GLU A 336 27.38 0.58 9.89
CA GLU A 336 27.79 1.81 9.22
C GLU A 336 26.96 2.08 7.96
N ILE A 337 26.95 3.35 7.53
CA ILE A 337 26.30 3.78 6.31
C ILE A 337 27.07 3.33 5.07
N THR A 338 26.39 3.25 3.95
CA THR A 338 26.93 2.79 2.67
C THR A 338 27.87 3.82 2.04
N VAL A 339 28.99 3.38 1.48
CA VAL A 339 29.79 4.19 0.56
C VAL A 339 29.03 4.31 -0.77
N ARG A 340 28.55 5.52 -1.09
CA ARG A 340 27.65 5.77 -2.22
C ARG A 340 28.38 5.74 -3.56
N THR A 341 27.69 5.24 -4.57
CA THR A 341 28.09 5.40 -5.97
C THR A 341 27.72 6.79 -6.49
N PHE A 342 28.25 7.16 -7.64
CA PHE A 342 27.90 8.44 -8.30
C PHE A 342 26.38 8.53 -8.57
N ARG A 343 25.76 7.42 -8.99
CA ARG A 343 24.32 7.34 -9.27
C ARG A 343 23.44 7.59 -8.04
N GLU A 344 23.92 7.23 -6.87
CA GLU A 344 23.23 7.40 -5.57
C GLU A 344 23.38 8.82 -4.99
N THR A 345 24.22 9.65 -5.61
CA THR A 345 24.48 11.05 -5.16
C THR A 345 23.87 12.12 -6.07
N ILE A 346 23.54 11.82 -7.32
CA ILE A 346 23.12 12.82 -8.33
C ILE A 346 21.79 13.48 -7.98
N SER A 347 20.82 12.77 -7.40
CA SER A 347 19.49 13.33 -7.12
C SER A 347 19.54 14.52 -6.13
N GLN A 348 20.56 14.63 -5.29
CA GLN A 348 20.73 15.77 -4.38
C GLN A 348 21.11 17.05 -5.11
N PHE A 349 21.69 16.98 -6.31
CA PHE A 349 22.14 18.16 -7.08
C PHE A 349 21.10 18.68 -8.06
N MET A 350 20.09 17.89 -8.45
CA MET A 350 19.06 18.30 -9.41
C MET A 350 17.87 19.06 -8.78
N VAL A 351 17.77 19.11 -7.44
CA VAL A 351 16.70 19.82 -6.71
C VAL A 351 17.09 21.28 -6.41
N SER A 352 18.33 21.67 -6.70
CA SER A 352 18.88 22.99 -6.37
C SER A 352 19.13 23.91 -7.58
N SER A 353 18.53 23.59 -8.73
CA SER A 353 18.63 24.43 -9.94
C SER A 353 17.28 24.83 -10.52
#